data_0692b18ae8fff577f7c009045da12140
#
_entry.id   0692b18ae8fff577f7c009045da12140
#
_cell.length_a   1.000
_cell.length_b   1.000
_cell.length_c   1.000
_cell.angle_alpha   90.00
_cell.angle_beta   90.00
_cell.angle_gamma   90.00
#
_symmetry.space_group_name_H-M   'P 1'
#
loop_
_entity.id
_entity.type
_entity.pdbx_description
1 polymer ?
#
loop_
_entity_poly.entity_id
_entity_poly.type
_entity_poly.pdbx_seq_one_letter_code
_entity_poly.pdbx_strand_id
1 'polypeptide(L)'
;QGRDIFSTLTVEENILIGMAKFSGAKTRKVPSHLYDIFPVLDEMKHRRGGDLSGGQQQQLAIARALASEPRVLILDEPTEGIQPSIIKDIGRVIRKLADQGDMSIVLVEQFYDFAEELADNYTVMARGQVIAQGVGSEMQEKGIQDLVAI
;
A
#
# COMPACT_ATOMS: atom_id res chain seq x y z
N GLN A 1 12.99 -3.19 2.76
CA GLN A 1 12.54 -4.58 3.05
C GLN A 1 12.11 -4.62 4.52
N GLY A 2 10.87 -4.86 4.78
CA GLY A 2 10.29 -4.88 6.11
C GLY A 2 9.14 -3.87 6.19
N ARG A 3 8.01 -4.33 6.66
CA ARG A 3 6.80 -3.52 6.77
C ARG A 3 6.89 -2.45 7.85
N ASP A 4 8.03 -2.41 8.56
CA ASP A 4 8.40 -1.44 9.62
C ASP A 4 7.29 -1.16 10.64
N ILE A 5 6.45 -2.17 10.89
CA ILE A 5 5.43 -2.08 11.94
C ILE A 5 6.09 -2.17 13.33
N PHE A 6 5.47 -1.56 14.31
CA PHE A 6 5.87 -1.71 15.71
C PHE A 6 5.31 -3.00 16.26
N SER A 7 6.13 -4.06 16.27
CA SER A 7 5.70 -5.43 16.59
C SER A 7 5.14 -5.61 18.01
N THR A 8 5.61 -4.80 18.96
CA THR A 8 5.18 -4.83 20.37
C THR A 8 3.92 -4.03 20.65
N LEU A 9 3.55 -3.11 19.75
CA LEU A 9 2.34 -2.31 19.86
C LEU A 9 1.16 -3.04 19.23
N THR A 10 -0.04 -2.72 19.69
CA THR A 10 -1.28 -3.22 19.07
C THR A 10 -1.49 -2.63 17.67
N VAL A 11 -2.42 -3.21 16.92
CA VAL A 11 -2.85 -2.68 15.61
C VAL A 11 -3.32 -1.24 15.75
N GLU A 12 -4.19 -0.97 16.74
CA GLU A 12 -4.71 0.38 16.99
C GLU A 12 -3.58 1.37 17.31
N GLU A 13 -2.64 1.01 18.19
CA GLU A 13 -1.50 1.85 18.54
C GLU A 13 -0.58 2.12 17.34
N ASN A 14 -0.35 1.12 16.48
CA ASN A 14 0.40 1.30 15.24
C ASN A 14 -0.25 2.35 14.34
N ILE A 15 -1.57 2.30 14.16
CA ILE A 15 -2.30 3.28 13.33
C ILE A 15 -2.25 4.67 13.98
N LEU A 16 -2.42 4.77 15.31
CA LEU A 16 -2.33 6.03 16.05
C LEU A 16 -0.98 6.72 15.90
N ILE A 17 0.13 5.96 15.81
CA ILE A 17 1.44 6.55 15.50
C ILE A 17 1.44 7.24 14.13
N GLY A 18 0.76 6.70 13.11
CA GLY A 18 0.59 7.36 11.82
C GLY A 18 -0.09 8.72 11.92
N MET A 19 -0.86 8.96 12.98
CA MET A 19 -1.53 10.22 13.25
C MET A 19 -0.69 11.23 14.05
N ALA A 20 0.58 10.96 14.33
CA ALA A 20 1.42 11.77 15.23
C ALA A 20 1.61 13.23 14.78
N LYS A 21 1.38 13.54 13.48
CA LYS A 21 1.39 14.92 12.99
C LYS A 21 0.20 15.77 13.47
N PHE A 22 -0.88 15.13 13.92
CA PHE A 22 -2.05 15.82 14.44
C PHE A 22 -1.92 16.00 15.96
N SER A 23 -2.61 16.99 16.50
CA SER A 23 -2.64 17.26 17.94
C SER A 23 -4.08 17.28 18.48
N GLY A 24 -4.23 17.12 19.79
CA GLY A 24 -5.52 17.19 20.48
C GLY A 24 -6.42 15.97 20.30
N ALA A 25 -7.72 16.18 20.18
CA ALA A 25 -8.73 15.10 20.16
C ALA A 25 -8.60 14.13 18.97
N LYS A 26 -8.06 14.60 17.83
CA LYS A 26 -7.85 13.78 16.62
C LYS A 26 -6.89 12.61 16.82
N THR A 27 -5.97 12.70 17.80
CA THR A 27 -4.94 11.67 18.04
C THR A 27 -5.40 10.58 19.02
N ARG A 28 -6.61 10.65 19.53
CA ARG A 28 -7.10 9.75 20.59
C ARG A 28 -7.85 8.54 20.08
N LYS A 29 -8.28 8.54 18.83
CA LYS A 29 -9.06 7.46 18.24
C LYS A 29 -8.73 7.31 16.77
N VAL A 30 -8.58 6.06 16.32
CA VAL A 30 -8.43 5.74 14.90
C VAL A 30 -9.72 6.09 14.16
N PRO A 31 -9.66 6.84 13.05
CA PRO A 31 -10.82 7.10 12.21
C PRO A 31 -11.43 5.82 11.64
N SER A 32 -12.76 5.69 11.70
CA SER A 32 -13.45 4.45 11.30
C SER A 32 -13.20 4.08 9.83
N HIS A 33 -13.07 5.08 8.94
CA HIS A 33 -12.82 4.83 7.52
C HIS A 33 -11.54 4.03 7.24
N LEU A 34 -10.54 4.06 8.14
CA LEU A 34 -9.33 3.23 8.02
C LEU A 34 -9.62 1.75 8.24
N TYR A 35 -10.56 1.44 9.13
CA TYR A 35 -11.05 0.08 9.33
C TYR A 35 -11.99 -0.36 8.20
N ASP A 36 -12.74 0.58 7.58
CA ASP A 36 -13.56 0.29 6.40
C ASP A 36 -12.70 -0.10 5.17
N ILE A 37 -11.46 0.39 5.13
CA ILE A 37 -10.47 0.01 4.09
C ILE A 37 -9.96 -1.41 4.30
N PHE A 38 -9.62 -1.76 5.55
CA PHE A 38 -9.11 -3.07 5.95
C PHE A 38 -9.87 -3.60 7.18
N PRO A 39 -11.07 -4.22 7.00
CA PRO A 39 -11.91 -4.66 8.11
C PRO A 39 -11.23 -5.61 9.10
N VAL A 40 -10.31 -6.44 8.62
CA VAL A 40 -9.53 -7.36 9.47
C VAL A 40 -8.74 -6.63 10.56
N LEU A 41 -8.36 -5.37 10.33
CA LEU A 41 -7.64 -4.58 11.33
C LEU A 41 -8.53 -4.16 12.50
N ASP A 42 -9.83 -3.93 12.26
CA ASP A 42 -10.78 -3.66 13.35
C ASP A 42 -11.00 -4.91 14.21
N GLU A 43 -11.16 -6.08 13.59
CA GLU A 43 -11.27 -7.36 14.30
C GLU A 43 -10.05 -7.65 15.18
N MET A 44 -8.88 -7.18 14.73
CA MET A 44 -7.59 -7.44 15.38
C MET A 44 -7.01 -6.24 16.12
N LYS A 45 -7.78 -5.17 16.34
CA LYS A 45 -7.26 -3.88 16.84
C LYS A 45 -6.49 -3.95 18.15
N HIS A 46 -6.80 -4.91 19.00
CA HIS A 46 -6.13 -5.14 20.29
C HIS A 46 -5.00 -6.18 20.22
N ARG A 47 -4.76 -6.82 19.07
CA ARG A 47 -3.63 -7.73 18.87
C ARG A 47 -2.34 -6.94 18.63
N ARG A 48 -1.21 -7.52 19.04
CA ARG A 48 0.11 -6.95 18.72
C ARG A 48 0.39 -7.09 17.24
N GLY A 49 1.03 -6.08 16.66
CA GLY A 49 1.43 -6.11 15.25
C GLY A 49 2.31 -7.31 14.89
N GLY A 50 3.18 -7.73 15.81
CA GLY A 50 4.04 -8.90 15.61
C GLY A 50 3.30 -10.24 15.53
N ASP A 51 2.06 -10.33 16.03
CA ASP A 51 1.25 -11.55 16.00
C ASP A 51 0.39 -11.68 14.72
N LEU A 52 0.48 -10.71 13.82
CA LEU A 52 -0.23 -10.69 12.56
C LEU A 52 0.50 -11.51 11.49
N SER A 53 -0.26 -12.07 10.54
CA SER A 53 0.33 -12.65 9.33
C SER A 53 1.03 -11.57 8.48
N GLY A 54 1.94 -11.97 7.59
CA GLY A 54 2.65 -11.04 6.72
C GLY A 54 1.69 -10.13 5.92
N GLY A 55 0.60 -10.68 5.38
CA GLY A 55 -0.40 -9.89 4.66
C GLY A 55 -1.14 -8.89 5.54
N GLN A 56 -1.50 -9.27 6.77
CA GLN A 56 -2.12 -8.36 7.74
C GLN A 56 -1.16 -7.26 8.20
N GLN A 57 0.12 -7.58 8.35
CA GLN A 57 1.15 -6.58 8.64
C GLN A 57 1.29 -5.57 7.50
N GLN A 58 1.17 -6.00 6.24
CA GLN A 58 1.19 -5.12 5.08
C GLN A 58 -0.04 -4.19 5.08
N GLN A 59 -1.23 -4.73 5.33
CA GLN A 59 -2.45 -3.94 5.48
C GLN A 59 -2.32 -2.91 6.62
N LEU A 60 -1.73 -3.32 7.75
CA LEU A 60 -1.46 -2.42 8.88
C LEU A 60 -0.47 -1.31 8.51
N ALA A 61 0.59 -1.61 7.78
CA ALA A 61 1.56 -0.62 7.33
C ALA A 61 0.90 0.43 6.42
N ILE A 62 0.06 -0.01 5.48
CA ILE A 62 -0.71 0.89 4.59
C ILE A 62 -1.70 1.73 5.41
N ALA A 63 -2.48 1.13 6.31
CA ALA A 63 -3.44 1.85 7.16
C ALA A 63 -2.74 2.91 8.02
N ARG A 64 -1.57 2.59 8.60
CA ARG A 64 -0.75 3.54 9.35
C ARG A 64 -0.26 4.70 8.48
N ALA A 65 0.15 4.44 7.24
CA ALA A 65 0.55 5.50 6.32
C ALA A 65 -0.66 6.40 5.96
N LEU A 66 -1.82 5.81 5.67
CA LEU A 66 -3.06 6.53 5.37
C LEU A 66 -3.56 7.37 6.56
N ALA A 67 -3.31 6.93 7.80
CA ALA A 67 -3.66 7.68 9.01
C ALA A 67 -2.99 9.07 9.08
N SER A 68 -1.91 9.27 8.34
CA SER A 68 -1.27 10.58 8.21
C SER A 68 -1.97 11.51 7.20
N GLU A 69 -3.07 11.09 6.55
CA GLU A 69 -3.76 11.83 5.48
C GLU A 69 -2.72 12.36 4.43
N PRO A 70 -2.00 11.47 3.76
CA PRO A 70 -0.94 11.88 2.83
C PRO A 70 -1.53 12.40 1.52
N ARG A 71 -0.85 13.34 0.86
CA ARG A 71 -1.15 13.73 -0.53
C ARG A 71 -0.45 12.84 -1.56
N VAL A 72 0.60 12.16 -1.14
CA VAL A 72 1.33 11.18 -1.95
C VAL A 72 1.59 9.96 -1.09
N LEU A 73 1.19 8.78 -1.56
CA LEU A 73 1.48 7.49 -0.95
C LEU A 73 2.50 6.76 -1.82
N ILE A 74 3.61 6.34 -1.22
CA ILE A 74 4.63 5.55 -1.91
C ILE A 74 4.58 4.13 -1.35
N LEU A 75 4.39 3.16 -2.24
CA LEU A 75 4.36 1.73 -1.93
C LEU A 75 5.51 1.05 -2.66
N ASP A 76 6.43 0.48 -1.91
CA ASP A 76 7.60 -0.23 -2.43
C ASP A 76 7.43 -1.73 -2.21
N GLU A 77 7.29 -2.48 -3.30
CA GLU A 77 7.05 -3.93 -3.35
C GLU A 77 5.97 -4.42 -2.35
N PRO A 78 4.75 -3.82 -2.36
CA PRO A 78 3.73 -4.15 -1.36
C PRO A 78 3.20 -5.58 -1.47
N THR A 79 3.54 -6.30 -2.55
CA THR A 79 3.11 -7.69 -2.78
C THR A 79 4.12 -8.73 -2.32
N GLU A 80 5.37 -8.32 -1.96
CA GLU A 80 6.45 -9.25 -1.62
C GLU A 80 6.11 -10.14 -0.42
N GLY A 81 6.16 -11.46 -0.61
CA GLY A 81 5.90 -12.46 0.42
C GLY A 81 4.45 -12.48 0.94
N ILE A 82 3.50 -12.04 0.12
CA ILE A 82 2.07 -11.95 0.46
C ILE A 82 1.27 -13.01 -0.30
N GLN A 83 0.24 -13.54 0.33
CA GLN A 83 -0.68 -14.50 -0.29
C GLN A 83 -1.53 -13.82 -1.40
N PRO A 84 -1.85 -14.54 -2.51
CA PRO A 84 -2.58 -13.96 -3.63
C PRO A 84 -3.92 -13.31 -3.28
N SER A 85 -4.64 -13.85 -2.29
CA SER A 85 -5.91 -13.25 -1.84
C SER A 85 -5.73 -11.86 -1.24
N ILE A 86 -4.68 -11.68 -0.43
CA ILE A 86 -4.37 -10.39 0.19
C ILE A 86 -3.81 -9.40 -0.85
N ILE A 87 -3.03 -9.87 -1.84
CA ILE A 87 -2.58 -9.03 -2.96
C ILE A 87 -3.78 -8.41 -3.68
N LYS A 88 -4.82 -9.20 -3.97
CA LYS A 88 -6.06 -8.71 -4.59
C LYS A 88 -6.78 -7.67 -3.72
N ASP A 89 -6.79 -7.87 -2.39
CA ASP A 89 -7.40 -6.92 -1.47
C ASP A 89 -6.63 -5.59 -1.48
N ILE A 90 -5.29 -5.64 -1.44
CA ILE A 90 -4.42 -4.46 -1.52
C ILE A 90 -4.63 -3.74 -2.87
N GLY A 91 -4.69 -4.46 -3.98
CA GLY A 91 -4.95 -3.88 -5.31
C GLY A 91 -6.27 -3.13 -5.37
N ARG A 92 -7.36 -3.75 -4.86
CA ARG A 92 -8.67 -3.08 -4.77
C ARG A 92 -8.62 -1.79 -3.94
N VAL A 93 -7.87 -1.80 -2.84
CA VAL A 93 -7.69 -0.62 -1.99
C VAL A 93 -6.93 0.47 -2.73
N ILE A 94 -5.81 0.13 -3.38
CA ILE A 94 -5.00 1.08 -4.17
C ILE A 94 -5.87 1.72 -5.25
N ARG A 95 -6.60 0.93 -6.03
CA ARG A 95 -7.49 1.45 -7.10
C ARG A 95 -8.56 2.37 -6.53
N LYS A 96 -9.25 1.95 -5.47
CA LYS A 96 -10.27 2.77 -4.80
C LYS A 96 -9.72 4.12 -4.33
N LEU A 97 -8.52 4.14 -3.72
CA LEU A 97 -7.89 5.36 -3.25
C LEU A 97 -7.47 6.28 -4.41
N ALA A 98 -6.96 5.72 -5.51
CA ALA A 98 -6.60 6.47 -6.71
C ALA A 98 -7.83 7.11 -7.36
N ASP A 99 -8.94 6.37 -7.46
CA ASP A 99 -10.21 6.85 -8.05
C ASP A 99 -10.86 7.99 -7.24
N GLN A 100 -10.60 8.08 -5.95
CA GLN A 100 -11.06 9.20 -5.11
C GLN A 100 -10.42 10.54 -5.49
N GLY A 101 -9.21 10.51 -6.08
CA GLY A 101 -8.51 11.70 -6.56
C GLY A 101 -7.90 12.60 -5.48
N ASP A 102 -7.99 12.23 -4.20
CA ASP A 102 -7.48 13.05 -3.10
C ASP A 102 -5.98 12.91 -2.87
N MET A 103 -5.37 11.85 -3.43
CA MET A 103 -3.93 11.58 -3.33
C MET A 103 -3.38 10.96 -4.62
N SER A 104 -2.08 11.13 -4.82
CA SER A 104 -1.32 10.40 -5.84
C SER A 104 -0.66 9.17 -5.22
N ILE A 105 -0.62 8.05 -5.96
CA ILE A 105 0.02 6.82 -5.50
C ILE A 105 1.20 6.51 -6.42
N VAL A 106 2.37 6.31 -5.84
CA VAL A 106 3.56 5.80 -6.53
C VAL A 106 3.74 4.35 -6.10
N LEU A 107 3.57 3.43 -7.04
CA LEU A 107 3.74 2.00 -6.84
C LEU A 107 5.05 1.56 -7.49
N VAL A 108 5.97 1.01 -6.71
CA VAL A 108 7.19 0.36 -7.18
C VAL A 108 6.98 -1.13 -7.06
N GLU A 109 7.03 -1.84 -8.18
CA GLU A 109 6.72 -3.28 -8.24
C GLU A 109 7.51 -3.99 -9.31
N GLN A 110 7.84 -5.26 -9.04
CA GLN A 110 8.39 -6.21 -10.00
C GLN A 110 7.30 -7.15 -10.55
N PHE A 111 6.22 -7.34 -9.82
CA PHE A 111 5.10 -8.17 -10.23
C PHE A 111 4.28 -7.43 -11.29
N TYR A 112 4.63 -7.71 -12.56
CA TYR A 112 4.10 -7.01 -13.74
C TYR A 112 2.57 -6.97 -13.77
N ASP A 113 1.90 -8.13 -13.62
CA ASP A 113 0.44 -8.22 -13.74
C ASP A 113 -0.28 -7.32 -12.72
N PHE A 114 0.27 -7.23 -11.50
CA PHE A 114 -0.27 -6.36 -10.47
C PHE A 114 -0.05 -4.87 -10.79
N ALA A 115 1.13 -4.52 -11.31
CA ALA A 115 1.43 -3.14 -11.71
C ALA A 115 0.58 -2.72 -12.91
N GLU A 116 0.44 -3.58 -13.92
CA GLU A 116 -0.37 -3.33 -15.12
C GLU A 116 -1.84 -3.07 -14.77
N GLU A 117 -2.44 -3.89 -13.90
CA GLU A 117 -3.84 -3.75 -13.48
C GLU A 117 -4.12 -2.38 -12.82
N LEU A 118 -3.11 -1.78 -12.17
CA LEU A 118 -3.28 -0.58 -11.36
C LEU A 118 -2.76 0.70 -12.00
N ALA A 119 -1.88 0.60 -12.99
CA ALA A 119 -1.16 1.75 -13.52
C ALA A 119 -2.03 2.66 -14.40
N ASP A 120 -2.15 3.94 -14.00
CA ASP A 120 -2.61 5.00 -14.91
C ASP A 120 -1.46 5.43 -15.82
N ASN A 121 -0.24 5.52 -15.27
CA ASN A 121 1.01 5.78 -16.00
C ASN A 121 2.10 4.85 -15.46
N TYR A 122 3.07 4.51 -16.31
CA TYR A 122 4.19 3.66 -15.92
C TYR A 122 5.54 4.27 -16.28
N THR A 123 6.55 3.85 -15.55
CA THR A 123 7.96 4.13 -15.81
C THR A 123 8.76 2.86 -15.53
N VAL A 124 9.42 2.31 -16.54
CA VAL A 124 10.33 1.17 -16.38
C VAL A 124 11.74 1.68 -16.13
N MET A 125 12.34 1.17 -15.05
CA MET A 125 13.70 1.53 -14.67
C MET A 125 14.59 0.30 -14.68
N ALA A 126 15.79 0.46 -15.23
CA ALA A 126 16.85 -0.54 -15.17
C ALA A 126 18.19 0.14 -14.85
N ARG A 127 18.93 -0.39 -13.88
CA ARG A 127 20.25 0.12 -13.48
C ARG A 127 20.28 1.64 -13.22
N GLY A 128 19.20 2.15 -12.58
CA GLY A 128 19.09 3.58 -12.25
C GLY A 128 18.71 4.49 -13.43
N GLN A 129 18.35 3.94 -14.58
CA GLN A 129 17.93 4.69 -15.76
C GLN A 129 16.49 4.35 -16.15
N VAL A 130 15.76 5.36 -16.63
CA VAL A 130 14.45 5.15 -17.24
C VAL A 130 14.66 4.59 -18.65
N ILE A 131 14.12 3.39 -18.91
CA ILE A 131 14.24 2.72 -20.21
C ILE A 131 12.93 2.72 -21.01
N ALA A 132 11.79 2.89 -20.36
CA ALA A 132 10.48 3.09 -21.00
C ALA A 132 9.54 3.87 -20.06
N GLN A 133 8.58 4.57 -20.64
CA GLN A 133 7.50 5.25 -19.91
C GLN A 133 6.29 5.44 -20.81
N GLY A 134 5.10 5.55 -20.20
CA GLY A 134 3.86 5.75 -20.96
C GLY A 134 2.60 5.65 -20.11
N VAL A 135 1.48 5.52 -20.78
CA VAL A 135 0.16 5.33 -20.18
C VAL A 135 -0.05 3.85 -19.85
N GLY A 136 -0.64 3.54 -18.71
CA GLY A 136 -0.83 2.16 -18.23
C GLY A 136 -1.56 1.27 -19.24
N SER A 137 -2.59 1.78 -19.90
CA SER A 137 -3.36 1.04 -20.90
C SER A 137 -2.56 0.57 -22.13
N GLU A 138 -1.35 1.10 -22.33
CA GLU A 138 -0.48 0.73 -23.46
C GLU A 138 0.58 -0.32 -23.07
N MET A 139 0.67 -0.71 -21.80
CA MET A 139 1.74 -1.59 -21.30
C MET A 139 1.78 -2.93 -22.04
N GLN A 140 0.62 -3.55 -22.25
CA GLN A 140 0.50 -4.84 -22.93
C GLN A 140 0.88 -4.72 -24.40
N GLU A 141 0.33 -3.73 -25.12
CA GLU A 141 0.60 -3.50 -26.55
C GLU A 141 2.09 -3.22 -26.81
N LYS A 142 2.74 -2.50 -25.90
CA LYS A 142 4.17 -2.17 -25.99
C LYS A 142 5.12 -3.26 -25.51
N GLY A 143 4.59 -4.42 -25.07
CA GLY A 143 5.43 -5.53 -24.61
C GLY A 143 6.26 -5.19 -23.38
N ILE A 144 5.76 -4.35 -22.48
CA ILE A 144 6.51 -3.89 -21.29
C ILE A 144 6.89 -5.07 -20.39
N GLN A 145 6.11 -6.13 -20.39
CA GLN A 145 6.42 -7.35 -19.64
C GLN A 145 7.80 -7.91 -19.97
N ASP A 146 8.20 -7.88 -21.24
CA ASP A 146 9.51 -8.39 -21.68
C ASP A 146 10.69 -7.55 -21.18
N LEU A 147 10.45 -6.27 -20.85
CA LEU A 147 11.47 -5.37 -20.33
C LEU A 147 11.70 -5.57 -18.81
N VAL A 148 10.73 -6.13 -18.09
CA VAL A 148 10.81 -6.35 -16.63
C VAL A 148 11.07 -7.82 -16.27
N ALA A 149 10.93 -8.74 -17.23
CA ALA A 149 11.30 -10.14 -17.08
C ALA A 149 12.84 -10.29 -17.16
N ILE A 150 13.51 -10.20 -16.00
CA ILE A 150 14.96 -10.40 -15.87
C ILE A 150 15.23 -11.68 -15.10
#